data_ef5b32bb3b7d9db45bd652af7fc9a02f
#
_entry.id   ef5b32bb3b7d9db45bd652af7fc9a02f
#
_cell.length_a   1.000
_cell.length_b   1.000
_cell.length_c   1.000
_cell.angle_alpha   90.00
_cell.angle_beta   90.00
_cell.angle_gamma   90.00
#
_symmetry.space_group_name_H-M   'P 1'
#
loop_
_entity.id
_entity.type
_entity.pdbx_description
1 polymer ?
#
loop_
_entity_poly.entity_id
_entity_poly.type
_entity_poly.pdbx_seq_one_letter_code
_entity_poly.pdbx_strand_id
1 'polypeptide(L)' 'KYPSWQAKSVLEVGRVLLAQDKKEEATQRFKDVINQYSKEKAAIVARQYLDELRKN' A
#
# COMPACT_ATOMS: atom_id res chain seq x y z
N LYS A 1 2.98 7.85 -17.49
CA LYS A 1 1.93 7.23 -16.70
C LYS A 1 2.26 5.79 -16.36
N TYR A 2 1.90 5.41 -15.17
CA TYR A 2 2.14 4.06 -14.70
C TYR A 2 0.93 3.19 -14.98
N PRO A 3 1.13 1.95 -15.45
CA PRO A 3 0.01 1.03 -15.60
C PRO A 3 -0.64 0.72 -14.25
N SER A 4 -1.94 0.50 -14.27
CA SER A 4 -2.65 0.22 -13.01
C SER A 4 -2.17 -1.06 -12.32
N TRP A 5 -1.66 -2.03 -13.10
CA TRP A 5 -1.16 -3.27 -12.51
C TRP A 5 0.07 -3.02 -11.63
N GLN A 6 0.85 -1.95 -11.91
CA GLN A 6 2.00 -1.63 -11.07
C GLN A 6 1.56 -1.19 -9.68
N ALA A 7 0.53 -0.36 -9.61
CA ALA A 7 0.00 0.06 -8.33
C ALA A 7 -0.49 -1.14 -7.53
N LYS A 8 -1.18 -2.04 -8.19
CA LYS A 8 -1.68 -3.24 -7.53
C LYS A 8 -0.54 -4.13 -7.05
N SER A 9 0.54 -4.23 -7.84
CA SER A 9 1.70 -5.03 -7.45
C SER A 9 2.35 -4.50 -6.19
N VAL A 10 2.55 -3.19 -6.10
CA VAL A 10 3.14 -2.58 -4.92
C VAL A 10 2.23 -2.78 -3.71
N LEU A 11 0.93 -2.67 -3.92
CA LEU A 11 -0.03 -2.91 -2.85
C LEU A 11 0.06 -4.33 -2.32
N GLU A 12 0.18 -5.31 -3.24
CA GLU A 12 0.31 -6.71 -2.82
C GLU A 12 1.59 -6.96 -2.05
N VAL A 13 2.69 -6.31 -2.45
CA VAL A 13 3.93 -6.42 -1.69
C VAL A 13 3.72 -5.92 -0.26
N GLY A 14 3.02 -4.80 -0.11
CA GLY A 14 2.70 -4.29 1.22
C GLY A 14 1.89 -5.27 2.04
N ARG A 15 0.91 -5.92 1.40
CA ARG A 15 0.07 -6.92 2.09
C ARG A 15 0.90 -8.13 2.55
N VAL A 16 1.81 -8.58 1.70
CA VAL A 16 2.69 -9.71 2.05
C VAL A 16 3.58 -9.33 3.23
N LEU A 17 4.15 -8.13 3.20
CA LEU A 17 4.99 -7.66 4.30
C LEU A 17 4.18 -7.59 5.60
N LEU A 18 2.95 -7.15 5.51
CA LEU A 18 2.09 -7.08 6.67
C LEU A 18 1.81 -8.47 7.24
N ALA A 19 1.60 -9.45 6.36
CA ALA A 19 1.39 -10.83 6.78
C ALA A 19 2.64 -11.42 7.45
N GLN A 20 3.82 -10.91 7.10
CA GLN A 20 5.08 -11.31 7.70
C GLN A 20 5.42 -10.52 8.96
N ASP A 21 4.48 -9.71 9.42
CA ASP A 21 4.65 -8.85 10.60
C ASP A 21 5.74 -7.79 10.41
N LYS A 22 5.95 -7.37 9.17
CA LYS A 22 6.90 -6.31 8.84
C LYS A 22 6.14 -5.02 8.62
N LYS A 23 5.58 -4.47 9.70
CA LYS A 23 4.66 -3.35 9.64
C LYS A 23 5.30 -2.09 9.07
N GLU A 24 6.54 -1.81 9.44
CA GLU A 24 7.21 -0.60 8.97
C GLU A 24 7.45 -0.64 7.47
N GLU A 25 7.90 -1.78 6.97
CA GLU A 25 8.10 -1.93 5.53
C GLU A 25 6.79 -1.90 4.78
N ALA A 26 5.76 -2.55 5.34
CA ALA A 26 4.43 -2.52 4.73
C ALA A 26 3.90 -1.08 4.66
N THR A 27 4.07 -0.32 5.73
CA THR A 27 3.64 1.08 5.77
C THR A 27 4.32 1.87 4.67
N GLN A 28 5.62 1.65 4.46
CA GLN A 28 6.34 2.36 3.41
C GLN A 28 5.77 2.03 2.03
N ARG A 29 5.46 0.76 1.79
CA ARG A 29 4.89 0.36 0.50
C ARG A 29 3.53 0.99 0.27
N PHE A 30 2.69 1.02 1.30
CA PHE A 30 1.38 1.66 1.17
C PHE A 30 1.52 3.16 0.91
N LYS A 31 2.46 3.82 1.56
CA LYS A 31 2.71 5.24 1.31
C LYS A 31 3.19 5.47 -0.12
N ASP A 32 4.04 4.58 -0.62
CA ASP A 32 4.50 4.68 -2.01
C ASP A 32 3.33 4.61 -2.98
N VAL A 33 2.39 3.69 -2.74
CA VAL A 33 1.21 3.58 -3.59
C VAL A 33 0.41 4.88 -3.57
N ILE A 34 0.20 5.44 -2.40
CA ILE A 34 -0.57 6.68 -2.27
C ILE A 34 0.12 7.82 -3.01
N ASN A 35 1.44 7.92 -2.87
CA ASN A 35 2.19 9.04 -3.47
C ASN A 35 2.32 8.90 -4.98
N GLN A 36 2.61 7.71 -5.47
CA GLN A 36 2.91 7.52 -6.88
C GLN A 36 1.69 7.20 -7.72
N TYR A 37 0.67 6.60 -7.12
CA TYR A 37 -0.52 6.15 -7.83
C TYR A 37 -1.78 6.71 -7.18
N SER A 38 -1.74 7.99 -6.83
CA SER A 38 -2.79 8.61 -6.01
C SER A 38 -4.18 8.55 -6.66
N LYS A 39 -4.24 8.42 -7.98
CA LYS A 39 -5.51 8.36 -8.70
C LYS A 39 -6.00 6.94 -8.92
N GLU A 40 -5.26 5.95 -8.49
CA GLU A 40 -5.64 4.56 -8.67
C GLU A 40 -6.45 4.05 -7.49
N LYS A 41 -7.29 3.05 -7.75
CA LYS A 41 -8.06 2.42 -6.68
C LYS A 41 -7.15 1.82 -5.62
N ALA A 42 -5.97 1.36 -6.03
CA ALA A 42 -5.00 0.80 -5.09
C ALA A 42 -4.62 1.80 -4.01
N ALA A 43 -4.57 3.10 -4.35
CA ALA A 43 -4.25 4.13 -3.36
C ALA A 43 -5.32 4.20 -2.28
N ILE A 44 -6.58 4.05 -2.64
CA ILE A 44 -7.67 4.05 -1.68
C ILE A 44 -7.51 2.86 -0.72
N VAL A 45 -7.23 1.70 -1.26
CA VAL A 45 -7.02 0.49 -0.45
C VAL A 45 -5.80 0.66 0.44
N ALA A 46 -4.72 1.23 -0.09
CA ALA A 46 -3.51 1.47 0.70
C ALA A 46 -3.79 2.40 1.88
N ARG A 47 -4.60 3.42 1.66
CA ARG A 47 -4.97 4.33 2.75
C ARG A 47 -5.76 3.60 3.83
N GLN A 48 -6.63 2.69 3.43
CA GLN A 48 -7.39 1.90 4.38
C GLN A 48 -6.47 1.03 5.24
N TYR A 49 -5.47 0.41 4.61
CA TYR A 49 -4.50 -0.38 5.36
C TYR A 49 -3.70 0.47 6.33
N LEU A 50 -3.28 1.66 5.89
CA LEU A 50 -2.54 2.56 6.77
C LEU A 50 -3.38 2.99 7.96
N ASP A 51 -4.67 3.26 7.72
CA ASP A 51 -5.57 3.63 8.79
C ASP A 51 -5.71 2.50 9.81
N GLU A 52 -5.81 1.27 9.33
CA GLU A 52 -5.87 0.11 10.21
C GLU A 52 -4.59 -0.02 11.04
N LEU A 53 -3.44 0.19 10.42
CA LEU A 53 -2.17 0.10 11.13
C LEU A 53 -2.04 1.18 12.21
N ARG A 54 -2.58 2.36 11.94
CA ARG A 54 -2.52 3.46 12.90
C ARG A 54 -3.37 3.19 14.13
N LYS A 55 -4.44 2.44 13.97
CA LYS A 55 -5.32 2.13 15.10
C LYS A 55 -4.71 1.15 16.08
N ASN A 56 -3.73 0.41 15.63
CA ASN A 56 -3.02 -0.52 16.49
C ASN A 56 -1.80 0.14 17.10
#